data_dfc80d429aa8e9b07634714bfc901121
#
_entry.id   dfc80d429aa8e9b07634714bfc901121
#
_cell.length_a   1.000
_cell.length_b   1.000
_cell.length_c   1.000
_cell.angle_alpha   90.00
_cell.angle_beta   90.00
_cell.angle_gamma   90.00
#
_symmetry.space_group_name_H-M   'P 1'
#
loop_
_entity.id
_entity.type
_entity.pdbx_description
1 polymer ?
#
loop_
_entity_poly.entity_id
_entity_poly.type
_entity_poly.pdbx_seq_one_letter_code
_entity_poly.pdbx_strand_id
1 'polypeptide(L)' 'MILPGTTVTVKDHTSIYWGYVGFVQRISGDKAAVLFDNYAPWEKLVTIPIKHLQEGG' A
#
# COMPACT_ATOMS: atom_id res chain seq x y z
N MET A 1 -1.40 3.53 13.27
CA MET A 1 -0.52 4.43 12.51
C MET A 1 0.22 3.64 11.45
N ILE A 2 0.25 4.13 10.22
CA ILE A 2 0.93 3.45 9.13
C ILE A 2 2.39 3.86 9.10
N LEU A 3 3.27 2.89 9.29
CA LEU A 3 4.72 3.08 9.34
C LEU A 3 5.38 2.08 8.38
N PRO A 4 6.67 2.29 8.06
CA PRO A 4 7.41 1.28 7.29
C PRO A 4 7.32 -0.08 7.97
N GLY A 5 7.06 -1.12 7.19
CA GLY A 5 6.87 -2.48 7.69
C GLY A 5 5.42 -2.84 8.00
N THR A 6 4.51 -1.87 7.98
CA THR A 6 3.09 -2.13 8.26
C THR A 6 2.43 -2.82 7.07
N THR A 7 1.62 -3.84 7.34
CA THR A 7 0.75 -4.42 6.33
C THR A 7 -0.47 -3.53 6.16
N VAL A 8 -0.80 -3.22 4.90
CA VAL A 8 -1.92 -2.33 4.59
C VAL A 8 -2.77 -2.89 3.47
N THR A 9 -4.04 -2.47 3.42
CA THR A 9 -4.96 -2.81 2.34
C THR A 9 -5.41 -1.51 1.68
N VAL A 10 -5.46 -1.50 0.37
CA VAL A 10 -5.95 -0.35 -0.39
C VAL A 10 -7.47 -0.28 -0.25
N LYS A 11 -7.98 0.83 0.26
CA LYS A 11 -9.42 1.03 0.50
C LYS A 11 -10.05 2.07 -0.42
N ASP A 12 -9.35 2.50 -1.46
CA ASP A 12 -9.88 3.46 -2.43
C ASP A 12 -10.57 2.71 -3.56
N HIS A 13 -11.90 2.82 -3.61
CA HIS A 13 -12.71 2.10 -4.60
C HIS A 13 -12.41 2.52 -6.04
N THR A 14 -11.83 3.70 -6.23
CA THR A 14 -11.51 4.19 -7.57
C THR A 14 -10.13 3.75 -8.03
N SER A 15 -9.36 3.13 -7.17
CA SER A 15 -8.01 2.70 -7.50
C SER A 15 -8.04 1.34 -8.19
N ILE A 16 -7.15 1.15 -9.17
CA ILE A 16 -6.95 -0.16 -9.79
C ILE A 16 -6.37 -1.15 -8.79
N TYR A 17 -5.85 -0.67 -7.66
CA TYR A 17 -5.28 -1.50 -6.61
C TYR A 17 -6.27 -1.76 -5.47
N TRP A 18 -7.53 -1.40 -5.63
CA TRP A 18 -8.53 -1.58 -4.58
C TRP A 18 -8.55 -3.03 -4.10
N GLY A 19 -8.48 -3.19 -2.79
CA GLY A 19 -8.49 -4.51 -2.18
C GLY A 19 -7.13 -5.20 -2.12
N TYR A 20 -6.11 -4.64 -2.75
CA TYR A 20 -4.78 -5.24 -2.70
C TYR A 20 -4.18 -5.06 -1.31
N VAL A 21 -3.48 -6.10 -0.87
CA VAL A 21 -2.75 -6.10 0.39
C VAL A 21 -1.25 -5.99 0.08
N GLY A 22 -0.57 -5.12 0.80
CA GLY A 22 0.86 -4.93 0.59
C GLY A 22 1.56 -4.50 1.86
N PHE A 23 2.86 -4.28 1.74
CA PHE A 23 3.70 -3.85 2.85
C PHE A 23 4.26 -2.47 2.57
N VAL A 24 4.16 -1.57 3.55
CA VAL A 24 4.73 -0.24 3.43
C VAL A 24 6.26 -0.36 3.48
N GLN A 25 6.93 0.17 2.47
CA GLN A 25 8.40 0.17 2.41
C GLN A 25 8.96 1.46 2.98
N ARG A 26 8.29 2.58 2.74
CA ARG A 26 8.70 3.87 3.31
C ARG A 26 7.56 4.85 3.23
N ILE A 27 7.68 5.92 4.01
CA ILE A 27 6.70 7.01 4.07
C ILE A 27 7.39 8.27 3.57
N SER A 28 6.68 9.04 2.76
CA SER A 28 7.14 10.34 2.27
C SER A 28 5.96 11.30 2.35
N GLY A 29 5.99 12.20 3.34
CA GLY A 29 4.88 13.13 3.57
C GLY A 29 3.60 12.37 3.90
N ASP A 30 2.57 12.57 3.09
CA ASP A 30 1.28 11.93 3.27
C ASP A 30 1.09 10.69 2.38
N LYS A 31 2.18 10.19 1.79
CA LYS A 31 2.14 9.04 0.88
C LYS A 31 3.03 7.94 1.38
N ALA A 32 2.67 6.71 1.01
CA ALA A 32 3.43 5.52 1.36
C ALA A 32 3.83 4.78 0.09
N ALA A 33 5.06 4.29 0.06
CA ALA A 33 5.51 3.37 -0.97
C ALA A 33 5.16 1.96 -0.51
N VAL A 34 4.30 1.29 -1.24
CA VAL A 34 3.72 -0.01 -0.86
C VAL A 34 4.15 -1.07 -1.86
N LEU A 35 4.59 -2.20 -1.36
CA LEU A 35 5.01 -3.33 -2.19
C LEU A 35 3.90 -4.38 -2.24
N PHE A 36 3.42 -4.67 -3.45
CA PHE A 36 2.35 -5.65 -3.70
C PHE A 36 2.94 -6.89 -4.38
N ASP A 37 3.79 -7.61 -3.68
CA ASP A 37 4.52 -8.73 -4.28
C ASP A 37 3.65 -9.96 -4.52
N ASN A 38 2.46 -10.03 -3.93
CA ASN A 38 1.56 -11.17 -4.09
C ASN A 38 0.71 -11.11 -5.37
N TYR A 39 0.74 -9.98 -6.08
CA TYR A 39 -0.21 -9.72 -7.17
C TYR A 39 0.48 -9.55 -8.52
N ALA A 40 1.78 -9.77 -8.57
CA ALA A 40 2.54 -9.62 -9.81
C ALA A 40 3.64 -10.67 -9.83
N PRO A 41 4.06 -11.11 -11.03
CA PRO A 41 5.19 -12.05 -11.13
C PRO A 41 6.52 -11.39 -10.77
N TRP A 42 6.52 -10.09 -10.56
CA TRP A 42 7.69 -9.34 -10.11
C TRP A 42 7.24 -8.38 -9.01
N GLU A 43 8.18 -7.93 -8.22
CA GLU A 43 7.91 -6.93 -7.19
C GLU A 43 7.48 -5.62 -7.83
N LYS A 44 6.45 -5.00 -7.27
CA LYS A 44 5.96 -3.72 -7.74
C LYS A 44 5.77 -2.78 -6.58
N LEU A 45 6.51 -1.67 -6.64
CA LEU A 45 6.44 -0.63 -5.63
C LEU A 45 5.55 0.49 -6.15
N VAL A 46 4.51 0.81 -5.40
CA VAL A 46 3.52 1.82 -5.80
C VAL A 46 3.38 2.85 -4.70
N THR A 47 3.37 4.12 -5.07
CA THR A 47 3.15 5.20 -4.12
C THR A 47 1.65 5.47 -4.00
N ILE A 48 1.11 5.38 -2.79
CA ILE A 48 -0.32 5.54 -2.54
C ILE A 48 -0.51 6.51 -1.37
N PRO A 49 -1.43 7.47 -1.47
CA PRO A 49 -1.74 8.34 -0.34
C PRO A 49 -2.16 7.52 0.88
N ILE A 50 -1.64 7.90 2.04
CA ILE A 50 -1.91 7.14 3.28
C ILE A 50 -3.40 7.11 3.59
N LYS A 51 -4.13 8.18 3.24
CA LYS A 51 -5.59 8.22 3.48
C LYS A 51 -6.35 7.17 2.69
N HIS A 52 -5.74 6.57 1.68
CA HIS A 52 -6.34 5.50 0.88
C HIS A 52 -5.95 4.11 1.37
N LEU A 53 -5.21 4.03 2.45
CA LEU A 53 -4.74 2.77 2.99
C LEU A 53 -5.40 2.49 4.33
N GLN A 54 -5.68 1.22 4.58
CA GLN A 54 -6.18 0.75 5.85
C GLN A 54 -5.11 -0.11 6.49
N GLU A 55 -4.77 0.18 7.73
CA GLU A 55 -3.79 -0.58 8.49
C GLU A 55 -4.34 -1.99 8.75
N GLY A 56 -3.47 -2.96 8.58
CA GLY A 56 -3.86 -4.35 8.67
C GLY A 56 -4.16 -4.94 7.30
N GLY A 57 -4.26 -6.21 7.23
CA GLY A 57 -4.46 -6.93 5.99
C GLY A 57 -5.83 -7.50 5.83
#